data_2ebfe087fcaab3dbdbda4cd8e9e529d9
#
_entry.id   2ebfe087fcaab3dbdbda4cd8e9e529d9
#
_cell.length_a   1.000
_cell.length_b   1.000
_cell.length_c   1.000
_cell.angle_alpha   90.00
_cell.angle_beta   90.00
_cell.angle_gamma   90.00
#
_symmetry.space_group_name_H-M   'P 1'
#
loop_
_entity.id
_entity.type
_entity.pdbx_description
1 polymer ?
#
loop_
_entity_poly.entity_id
_entity_poly.type
_entity_poly.pdbx_seq_one_letter_code
_entity_poly.pdbx_strand_id
1 'polypeptide(L)'
;EGNGTGQRVGAFQPFDNSFTVAKSALFNVVNDEYFSRTFETPTDQDVWTLSWWMKTGNLAAGRGVFASAALNSSIIYINNVKIYIVFNGSYGFNFPLDDSSQWYNIILTCNGSTLTCYVNGVSRGTSSVAMGDFNSAVAHTIGSYNGDESHFDGYMADFVFVDGAVHSTSVFGQTDTSTNRWIPKDPTITLDEASDFGNNGFYLNFADSSALGDDISGNNHDFTNNNTVTQSTDSPTTNFNTYDPNESSGTFSTGNTISLAGNNSINIGTLPLHSGKWVFEATGTTASLSAHFVGVAGPLMPTGNGGTQGGLSDGYMLQNDANLFIDGVDSGANASATWTTNDVIRCEIDRDNHTLQWFKNGSSILSITNVYDKNWRTCTSYATFMATTMNSGATAFAQTPTTGFIAISQDNLAGTDQFISAFSWIKNRDATDAHMLFDRVRGATKDMHSNSATAEVTNVNTVQSFLEAGVQVGNDVQVNTANESYALWNWMIETTGSGTSNTAGSINTESTLVD
;
A
#
# COMPACT_ATOMS: atom_id res chain seq x y z
N GLU A 1 17.97 -4.20 11.75
CA GLU A 1 17.40 -4.20 10.41
C GLU A 1 16.75 -5.56 10.18
N GLY A 2 15.53 -5.73 10.71
CA GLY A 2 14.73 -6.88 10.40
C GLY A 2 14.32 -6.79 8.94
N ASN A 3 14.87 -7.65 8.10
CA ASN A 3 14.37 -7.91 6.76
C ASN A 3 13.05 -8.68 6.94
N GLY A 4 12.05 -7.94 7.48
CA GLY A 4 10.74 -8.48 7.69
C GLY A 4 10.01 -8.50 6.35
N THR A 5 10.02 -9.66 5.70
CA THR A 5 8.89 -10.11 4.89
C THR A 5 7.71 -10.30 5.85
N GLY A 6 7.41 -9.26 6.62
CA GLY A 6 6.27 -9.23 7.50
C GLY A 6 5.05 -9.09 6.64
N GLN A 7 4.21 -10.11 6.67
CA GLN A 7 2.82 -9.94 6.26
C GLN A 7 2.34 -8.64 6.85
N ARG A 8 1.90 -7.73 5.99
CA ARG A 8 1.30 -6.50 6.44
C ARG A 8 -0.08 -6.78 6.91
N VAL A 9 -0.15 -6.98 8.17
CA VAL A 9 -1.38 -6.93 8.91
C VAL A 9 -1.47 -5.51 9.44
N GLY A 10 -1.82 -4.59 8.55
CA GLY A 10 -2.02 -3.19 8.94
C GLY A 10 -3.35 -2.99 9.61
N ALA A 11 -3.41 -2.21 10.67
CA ALA A 11 -4.68 -1.74 11.21
C ALA A 11 -5.33 -0.79 10.19
N PHE A 12 -6.42 -1.23 9.60
CA PHE A 12 -7.25 -0.40 8.75
C PHE A 12 -8.22 0.38 9.63
N GLN A 13 -7.72 1.42 10.29
CA GLN A 13 -8.59 2.41 10.93
C GLN A 13 -9.13 3.34 9.86
N PRO A 14 -10.38 3.83 9.99
CA PRO A 14 -10.84 4.92 9.16
C PRO A 14 -9.84 6.06 9.26
N PHE A 15 -9.41 6.58 8.13
CA PHE A 15 -8.66 7.82 8.12
C PHE A 15 -9.50 8.93 8.76
N ASP A 16 -8.86 9.86 9.46
CA ASP A 16 -9.46 11.15 9.69
C ASP A 16 -9.62 11.83 8.32
N ASN A 17 -10.80 11.69 7.72
CA ASN A 17 -11.13 12.22 6.40
C ASN A 17 -11.43 13.74 6.46
N SER A 18 -10.74 14.48 7.30
CA SER A 18 -10.82 15.94 7.29
C SER A 18 -10.37 16.54 5.95
N PHE A 19 -9.50 15.83 5.22
CA PHE A 19 -9.13 16.11 3.83
C PHE A 19 -9.08 14.81 3.03
N THR A 20 -9.72 14.80 1.86
CA THR A 20 -9.77 13.65 0.97
C THR A 20 -9.04 13.94 -0.34
N VAL A 21 -8.01 13.17 -0.62
CA VAL A 21 -7.39 13.11 -1.94
C VAL A 21 -8.21 12.15 -2.80
N ALA A 22 -9.14 12.70 -3.57
CA ALA A 22 -10.13 11.90 -4.28
C ALA A 22 -9.57 11.19 -5.52
N LYS A 23 -8.46 11.67 -6.09
CA LYS A 23 -7.92 11.23 -7.37
C LYS A 23 -6.40 11.20 -7.36
N SER A 24 -5.87 10.42 -8.29
CA SER A 24 -4.44 10.37 -8.62
C SER A 24 -4.23 10.26 -10.13
N ALA A 25 -3.02 10.51 -10.57
CA ALA A 25 -2.54 10.19 -11.90
C ALA A 25 -1.95 8.77 -11.90
N LEU A 26 -2.42 7.89 -12.78
CA LEU A 26 -1.91 6.56 -13.02
C LEU A 26 -1.00 6.59 -14.25
N PHE A 27 0.25 6.24 -14.06
CA PHE A 27 1.29 6.13 -15.08
C PHE A 27 1.51 4.68 -15.47
N ASN A 28 1.56 4.43 -16.75
CA ASN A 28 1.86 3.12 -17.30
C ASN A 28 3.19 3.15 -18.08
N VAL A 29 4.18 2.46 -17.55
CA VAL A 29 5.51 2.38 -18.17
C VAL A 29 5.50 1.81 -19.59
N VAL A 30 4.52 0.96 -19.92
CA VAL A 30 4.43 0.32 -21.26
C VAL A 30 4.03 1.34 -22.34
N ASN A 31 3.39 2.42 -21.95
CA ASN A 31 2.93 3.47 -22.86
C ASN A 31 3.82 4.72 -22.83
N ASP A 32 4.93 4.71 -22.08
CA ASP A 32 5.84 5.85 -21.96
C ASP A 32 5.12 7.14 -21.49
N GLU A 33 4.26 7.02 -20.49
CA GLU A 33 3.39 8.09 -20.00
C GLU A 33 4.13 9.05 -19.06
N TYR A 34 3.97 10.37 -19.28
CA TYR A 34 4.55 11.41 -18.43
C TYR A 34 3.88 12.77 -18.63
N PHE A 35 4.13 13.70 -17.70
CA PHE A 35 3.80 15.12 -17.86
C PHE A 35 5.06 15.93 -18.13
N SER A 36 4.94 17.04 -18.89
CA SER A 36 6.05 17.94 -19.18
C SER A 36 5.63 19.40 -19.15
N ARG A 37 6.55 20.26 -18.67
CA ARG A 37 6.43 21.71 -18.70
C ARG A 37 7.81 22.35 -18.73
N THR A 38 7.97 23.46 -19.44
CA THR A 38 9.16 24.32 -19.35
C THR A 38 8.95 25.34 -18.24
N PHE A 39 9.85 25.33 -17.24
CA PHE A 39 9.85 26.33 -16.17
C PHE A 39 10.30 27.69 -16.67
N GLU A 40 9.96 28.72 -15.92
CA GLU A 40 10.37 30.10 -16.14
C GLU A 40 11.55 30.48 -15.23
N THR A 41 11.94 31.77 -15.21
CA THR A 41 12.91 32.26 -14.24
C THR A 41 12.36 32.10 -12.83
N PRO A 42 13.04 31.37 -11.93
CA PRO A 42 12.52 31.09 -10.60
C PRO A 42 12.45 32.36 -9.73
N THR A 43 11.63 32.33 -8.70
CA THR A 43 11.63 33.29 -7.60
C THR A 43 12.96 33.21 -6.86
N ASP A 44 13.36 31.99 -6.48
CA ASP A 44 14.69 31.69 -5.94
C ASP A 44 15.06 30.25 -6.30
N GLN A 45 16.11 30.07 -7.10
CA GLN A 45 16.51 28.77 -7.61
C GLN A 45 16.90 27.77 -6.50
N ASP A 46 17.44 28.27 -5.41
CA ASP A 46 18.01 27.48 -4.33
C ASP A 46 17.09 27.40 -3.08
N VAL A 47 15.89 28.03 -3.13
CA VAL A 47 14.92 28.00 -2.04
C VAL A 47 13.59 27.49 -2.58
N TRP A 48 13.18 26.29 -2.16
CA TRP A 48 11.94 25.68 -2.64
C TRP A 48 11.45 24.52 -1.75
N THR A 49 10.20 24.12 -1.96
CA THR A 49 9.59 22.94 -1.37
C THR A 49 8.90 22.13 -2.45
N LEU A 50 9.14 20.81 -2.46
CA LEU A 50 8.46 19.84 -3.32
C LEU A 50 7.79 18.79 -2.44
N SER A 51 6.50 18.55 -2.64
CA SER A 51 5.73 17.51 -1.94
C SER A 51 4.89 16.72 -2.92
N TRP A 52 4.88 15.40 -2.79
CA TRP A 52 3.95 14.56 -3.54
C TRP A 52 3.64 13.27 -2.78
N TRP A 53 2.53 12.68 -3.13
CA TRP A 53 2.18 11.32 -2.73
C TRP A 53 2.43 10.38 -3.89
N MET A 54 2.93 9.18 -3.59
CA MET A 54 3.13 8.16 -4.60
C MET A 54 2.89 6.75 -4.06
N LYS A 55 2.34 5.89 -4.92
CA LYS A 55 2.29 4.43 -4.73
C LYS A 55 3.00 3.82 -5.92
N THR A 56 4.05 3.06 -5.63
CA THR A 56 4.88 2.50 -6.70
C THR A 56 4.27 1.22 -7.24
N GLY A 57 4.30 1.08 -8.55
CA GLY A 57 4.03 -0.17 -9.22
C GLY A 57 5.30 -1.02 -9.31
N ASN A 58 5.89 -1.06 -10.47
CA ASN A 58 7.09 -1.83 -10.74
C ASN A 58 8.33 -1.21 -10.08
N LEU A 59 8.93 -1.92 -9.12
CA LEU A 59 10.14 -1.50 -8.40
C LEU A 59 11.45 -1.84 -9.14
N ALA A 60 11.38 -2.39 -10.36
CA ALA A 60 12.55 -2.68 -11.19
C ALA A 60 13.28 -1.39 -11.61
N ALA A 61 14.42 -1.51 -12.23
CA ALA A 61 15.38 -0.43 -12.48
C ALA A 61 14.82 0.81 -13.22
N GLY A 62 15.30 1.99 -12.78
CA GLY A 62 15.31 3.23 -13.59
C GLY A 62 13.94 3.85 -13.87
N ARG A 63 13.14 4.19 -12.85
CA ARG A 63 11.81 4.80 -13.00
C ARG A 63 11.86 6.27 -12.59
N GLY A 64 11.83 7.21 -13.56
CA GLY A 64 11.85 8.65 -13.30
C GLY A 64 10.56 9.14 -12.63
N VAL A 65 10.70 9.87 -11.52
CA VAL A 65 9.57 10.48 -10.79
C VAL A 65 9.43 11.95 -11.16
N PHE A 66 10.52 12.71 -11.02
CA PHE A 66 10.58 14.13 -11.39
C PHE A 66 11.99 14.45 -11.85
N ALA A 67 12.14 15.16 -12.96
CA ALA A 67 13.43 15.47 -13.52
C ALA A 67 13.45 16.81 -14.24
N SER A 68 14.62 17.47 -14.24
CA SER A 68 14.95 18.54 -15.16
C SER A 68 15.59 17.96 -16.44
N ALA A 69 15.29 18.53 -17.60
CA ALA A 69 15.62 17.94 -18.90
C ALA A 69 17.08 18.16 -19.35
N ALA A 70 17.91 18.85 -18.58
CA ALA A 70 19.31 19.02 -18.94
C ALA A 70 20.13 17.76 -18.60
N LEU A 71 20.99 17.35 -19.51
CA LEU A 71 21.84 16.17 -19.36
C LEU A 71 22.68 16.21 -18.08
N ASN A 72 22.59 15.16 -17.25
CA ASN A 72 23.27 14.96 -15.97
C ASN A 72 22.81 15.84 -14.80
N SER A 73 21.61 16.38 -14.83
CA SER A 73 21.22 17.40 -13.91
C SER A 73 20.51 16.87 -12.66
N SER A 74 19.24 16.99 -12.58
CA SER A 74 18.54 16.73 -11.33
C SER A 74 17.38 15.77 -11.58
N ILE A 75 17.43 14.63 -10.90
CA ILE A 75 16.45 13.58 -11.07
C ILE A 75 16.07 12.93 -9.74
N ILE A 76 14.78 12.70 -9.58
CA ILE A 76 14.22 11.80 -8.58
C ILE A 76 13.75 10.54 -9.32
N TYR A 77 14.29 9.39 -8.96
CA TYR A 77 13.97 8.14 -9.64
C TYR A 77 13.97 6.94 -8.70
N ILE A 78 13.30 5.87 -9.12
CA ILE A 78 13.25 4.59 -8.40
C ILE A 78 14.17 3.60 -9.10
N ASN A 79 14.97 2.89 -8.32
CA ASN A 79 15.83 1.83 -8.81
C ASN A 79 16.00 0.74 -7.75
N ASN A 80 15.64 -0.52 -8.08
CA ASN A 80 15.79 -1.67 -7.20
C ASN A 80 15.22 -1.41 -5.78
N VAL A 81 13.93 -1.18 -5.68
CA VAL A 81 13.16 -0.92 -4.45
C VAL A 81 13.62 0.32 -3.65
N LYS A 82 14.42 1.19 -4.22
CA LYS A 82 14.85 2.44 -3.58
C LYS A 82 14.51 3.64 -4.42
N ILE A 83 14.14 4.74 -3.76
CA ILE A 83 14.13 6.04 -4.40
C ILE A 83 15.51 6.69 -4.25
N TYR A 84 15.95 7.30 -5.32
CA TYR A 84 17.20 8.07 -5.40
C TYR A 84 16.85 9.52 -5.71
N ILE A 85 17.46 10.41 -4.97
CA ILE A 85 17.33 11.86 -5.15
C ILE A 85 18.72 12.36 -5.51
N VAL A 86 18.88 12.79 -6.75
CA VAL A 86 20.18 13.16 -7.32
C VAL A 86 20.09 14.57 -7.89
N PHE A 87 20.99 15.44 -7.49
CA PHE A 87 21.13 16.78 -8.02
C PHE A 87 22.54 16.98 -8.58
N ASN A 88 22.62 17.52 -9.79
CA ASN A 88 23.87 17.79 -10.48
C ASN A 88 24.87 16.60 -10.43
N GLY A 89 24.34 15.38 -10.65
CA GLY A 89 25.10 14.13 -10.58
C GLY A 89 25.53 13.67 -9.19
N SER A 90 25.16 14.39 -8.13
CA SER A 90 25.49 14.04 -6.74
C SER A 90 24.26 13.47 -6.02
N TYR A 91 24.46 12.33 -5.32
CA TYR A 91 23.39 11.71 -4.53
C TYR A 91 23.11 12.54 -3.27
N GLY A 92 21.92 13.11 -3.20
CA GLY A 92 21.39 13.74 -1.99
C GLY A 92 20.91 12.69 -0.99
N PHE A 93 20.01 11.80 -1.45
CA PHE A 93 19.42 10.75 -0.63
C PHE A 93 19.20 9.46 -1.42
N ASN A 94 19.21 8.34 -0.69
CA ASN A 94 18.57 7.11 -1.14
C ASN A 94 17.96 6.40 0.05
N PHE A 95 16.74 5.87 -0.09
CA PHE A 95 16.07 5.08 0.94
C PHE A 95 15.12 4.05 0.32
N PRO A 96 14.83 2.94 1.02
CA PRO A 96 13.97 1.90 0.49
C PRO A 96 12.52 2.34 0.43
N LEU A 97 11.82 1.88 -0.62
CA LEU A 97 10.36 1.89 -0.79
C LEU A 97 9.92 0.42 -0.82
N ASP A 98 10.06 -0.26 0.30
CA ASP A 98 9.90 -1.71 0.41
C ASP A 98 8.44 -2.17 0.49
N ASP A 99 7.50 -1.22 0.50
CA ASP A 99 6.07 -1.45 0.54
C ASP A 99 5.33 -0.91 -0.68
N SER A 100 5.10 -1.77 -1.66
CA SER A 100 4.31 -1.44 -2.84
C SER A 100 2.80 -1.31 -2.58
N SER A 101 2.33 -1.67 -1.39
CA SER A 101 0.91 -1.59 -1.02
C SER A 101 0.51 -0.25 -0.42
N GLN A 102 1.48 0.56 0.02
CA GLN A 102 1.19 1.83 0.67
C GLN A 102 1.49 3.03 -0.21
N TRP A 103 0.82 4.11 0.11
CA TRP A 103 1.15 5.43 -0.37
C TRP A 103 2.26 6.04 0.48
N TYR A 104 3.27 6.61 -0.18
CA TYR A 104 4.34 7.38 0.44
C TYR A 104 4.15 8.86 0.16
N ASN A 105 4.16 9.69 1.20
CA ASN A 105 4.35 11.12 1.03
C ASN A 105 5.84 11.42 1.11
N ILE A 106 6.38 12.06 0.09
CA ILE A 106 7.76 12.49 0.05
C ILE A 106 7.78 14.00 -0.01
N ILE A 107 8.53 14.63 0.89
CA ILE A 107 8.69 16.08 0.94
C ILE A 107 10.17 16.38 0.90
N LEU A 108 10.55 17.23 -0.03
CA LEU A 108 11.89 17.77 -0.16
C LEU A 108 11.83 19.27 0.09
N THR A 109 12.73 19.77 0.91
CA THR A 109 12.93 21.21 1.09
C THR A 109 14.36 21.57 0.79
N CYS A 110 14.56 22.64 0.03
CA CYS A 110 15.86 23.22 -0.24
C CYS A 110 15.96 24.61 0.39
N ASN A 111 17.06 24.88 1.08
CA ASN A 111 17.40 26.22 1.59
C ASN A 111 18.88 26.49 1.32
N GLY A 112 19.15 27.21 0.25
CA GLY A 112 20.50 27.38 -0.29
C GLY A 112 21.05 26.04 -0.79
N SER A 113 22.15 25.57 -0.24
CA SER A 113 22.74 24.27 -0.59
C SER A 113 22.27 23.13 0.32
N THR A 114 21.37 23.38 1.27
CA THR A 114 20.89 22.36 2.23
C THR A 114 19.58 21.77 1.76
N LEU A 115 19.63 20.52 1.36
CA LEU A 115 18.47 19.70 1.02
C LEU A 115 18.05 18.89 2.23
N THR A 116 16.77 18.89 2.59
CA THR A 116 16.19 18.05 3.63
C THR A 116 15.12 17.16 3.01
N CYS A 117 15.11 15.89 3.39
CA CYS A 117 14.13 14.92 2.91
C CYS A 117 13.27 14.39 4.07
N TYR A 118 11.97 14.30 3.81
CA TYR A 118 11.00 13.66 4.72
C TYR A 118 10.21 12.59 3.97
N VAL A 119 9.91 11.49 4.66
CA VAL A 119 9.04 10.42 4.17
C VAL A 119 7.96 10.18 5.21
N ASN A 120 6.71 10.33 4.81
CA ASN A 120 5.56 10.20 5.72
C ASN A 120 5.74 11.04 6.99
N GLY A 121 6.14 12.31 6.81
CA GLY A 121 6.38 13.27 7.89
C GLY A 121 7.67 13.06 8.70
N VAL A 122 8.38 11.93 8.51
CA VAL A 122 9.60 11.60 9.26
C VAL A 122 10.84 12.05 8.48
N SER A 123 11.71 12.84 9.12
CA SER A 123 12.96 13.30 8.51
C SER A 123 13.89 12.12 8.20
N ARG A 124 14.43 12.11 6.98
CA ARG A 124 15.51 11.22 6.52
C ARG A 124 16.89 11.87 6.60
N GLY A 125 16.95 13.07 7.16
CA GLY A 125 18.18 13.84 7.34
C GLY A 125 18.33 14.97 6.35
N THR A 126 19.54 15.53 6.31
CA THR A 126 19.94 16.62 5.44
C THR A 126 21.15 16.22 4.58
N SER A 127 21.24 16.81 3.39
CA SER A 127 22.39 16.64 2.49
C SER A 127 22.79 18.00 1.92
N SER A 128 24.07 18.20 1.70
CA SER A 128 24.59 19.41 1.04
C SER A 128 24.94 19.06 -0.40
N VAL A 129 24.12 19.53 -1.34
CA VAL A 129 24.29 19.29 -2.78
C VAL A 129 24.05 20.59 -3.56
N ALA A 130 24.70 20.72 -4.70
CA ALA A 130 24.40 21.80 -5.64
C ALA A 130 23.12 21.42 -6.42
N MET A 131 22.13 22.31 -6.47
CA MET A 131 20.82 22.02 -7.08
C MET A 131 20.88 21.90 -8.61
N GLY A 132 21.95 22.32 -9.26
CA GLY A 132 22.09 22.24 -10.70
C GLY A 132 21.05 23.11 -11.41
N ASP A 133 20.33 22.50 -12.32
CA ASP A 133 19.25 23.13 -13.10
C ASP A 133 17.84 22.82 -12.55
N PHE A 134 17.73 22.17 -11.39
CA PHE A 134 16.46 22.04 -10.70
C PHE A 134 15.90 23.42 -10.34
N ASN A 135 14.62 23.63 -10.59
CA ASN A 135 13.97 24.95 -10.49
C ASN A 135 14.63 26.03 -11.38
N SER A 136 15.10 25.71 -12.57
CA SER A 136 15.60 26.67 -13.54
C SER A 136 14.72 26.72 -14.80
N ALA A 137 14.96 27.72 -15.67
CA ALA A 137 14.18 27.93 -16.89
C ALA A 137 14.48 26.88 -17.98
N VAL A 138 14.27 25.61 -17.66
CA VAL A 138 14.42 24.45 -18.54
C VAL A 138 13.17 23.57 -18.49
N ALA A 139 13.06 22.61 -19.42
CA ALA A 139 11.98 21.64 -19.38
C ALA A 139 12.10 20.75 -18.14
N HIS A 140 10.96 20.43 -17.53
CA HIS A 140 10.81 19.50 -16.42
C HIS A 140 9.77 18.42 -16.76
N THR A 141 9.97 17.23 -16.22
CA THR A 141 9.06 16.09 -16.43
C THR A 141 8.64 15.48 -15.10
N ILE A 142 7.38 15.04 -15.04
CA ILE A 142 6.84 14.20 -13.96
C ILE A 142 6.51 12.84 -14.58
N GLY A 143 7.02 11.75 -14.00
CA GLY A 143 6.79 10.40 -14.50
C GLY A 143 7.81 9.91 -15.54
N SER A 144 8.86 10.68 -15.84
CA SER A 144 9.95 10.21 -16.70
C SER A 144 11.27 10.89 -16.38
N TYR A 145 12.34 10.31 -16.92
CA TYR A 145 13.64 10.96 -17.04
C TYR A 145 13.79 11.49 -18.46
N ASN A 146 13.85 12.79 -18.64
CA ASN A 146 13.98 13.49 -19.94
C ASN A 146 12.82 13.30 -20.97
N GLY A 147 11.70 12.69 -20.62
CA GLY A 147 10.58 12.47 -21.54
C GLY A 147 10.71 11.30 -22.51
N ASP A 148 11.89 10.73 -22.67
CA ASP A 148 12.17 9.68 -23.67
C ASP A 148 12.54 8.33 -23.04
N GLU A 149 12.91 8.29 -21.76
CA GLU A 149 13.41 7.08 -21.11
C GLU A 149 12.95 6.98 -19.65
N SER A 150 12.99 5.76 -19.11
CA SER A 150 12.82 5.50 -17.68
C SER A 150 11.50 6.02 -17.10
N HIS A 151 10.39 5.67 -17.74
CA HIS A 151 9.07 6.11 -17.31
C HIS A 151 8.63 5.45 -16.00
N PHE A 152 7.90 6.21 -15.19
CA PHE A 152 7.30 5.74 -13.94
C PHE A 152 6.20 4.72 -14.20
N ASP A 153 6.00 3.80 -13.26
CA ASP A 153 4.85 2.91 -13.20
C ASP A 153 4.25 2.97 -11.82
N GLY A 154 3.00 3.37 -11.72
CA GLY A 154 2.31 3.56 -10.45
C GLY A 154 1.46 4.81 -10.41
N TYR A 155 1.22 5.31 -9.21
CA TYR A 155 0.29 6.39 -8.96
C TYR A 155 1.01 7.58 -8.32
N MET A 156 0.62 8.80 -8.69
CA MET A 156 1.01 10.04 -8.01
C MET A 156 -0.23 10.88 -7.70
N ALA A 157 -0.21 11.53 -6.54
CA ALA A 157 -1.31 12.39 -6.09
C ALA A 157 -0.76 13.62 -5.36
N ASP A 158 -1.52 14.69 -5.35
CA ASP A 158 -1.19 15.95 -4.65
C ASP A 158 0.26 16.36 -4.88
N PHE A 159 0.61 16.63 -6.15
CA PHE A 159 1.96 17.01 -6.54
C PHE A 159 2.10 18.54 -6.44
N VAL A 160 2.81 19.01 -5.42
CA VAL A 160 2.93 20.44 -5.08
C VAL A 160 4.38 20.87 -5.17
N PHE A 161 4.64 21.94 -5.89
CA PHE A 161 5.94 22.61 -5.92
C PHE A 161 5.76 24.08 -5.51
N VAL A 162 6.58 24.53 -4.57
CA VAL A 162 6.65 25.92 -4.11
C VAL A 162 8.03 26.47 -4.40
N ASP A 163 8.11 27.52 -5.21
CA ASP A 163 9.33 28.21 -5.62
C ASP A 163 9.57 29.47 -4.78
N GLY A 164 10.68 29.55 -4.10
CA GLY A 164 11.10 30.70 -3.29
C GLY A 164 10.78 30.56 -1.80
N ALA A 165 10.21 29.45 -1.33
CA ALA A 165 9.90 29.25 0.08
C ALA A 165 10.14 27.82 0.59
N VAL A 166 10.53 27.71 1.86
CA VAL A 166 10.63 26.45 2.61
C VAL A 166 9.43 26.33 3.53
N HIS A 167 8.65 25.27 3.33
CA HIS A 167 7.47 24.97 4.14
C HIS A 167 7.68 23.78 5.07
N SER A 168 6.97 23.81 6.22
CA SER A 168 6.89 22.67 7.14
C SER A 168 6.13 21.49 6.51
N THR A 169 6.49 20.27 6.91
CA THR A 169 5.75 19.05 6.51
C THR A 169 4.27 19.11 6.87
N SER A 170 3.90 19.86 7.92
CA SER A 170 2.52 20.05 8.38
C SER A 170 1.60 20.81 7.41
N VAL A 171 2.15 21.38 6.32
CA VAL A 171 1.37 21.95 5.21
C VAL A 171 0.75 20.83 4.37
N PHE A 172 1.48 19.75 4.13
CA PHE A 172 1.15 18.69 3.18
C PHE A 172 0.59 17.41 3.81
N GLY A 173 0.74 17.26 5.12
CA GLY A 173 0.25 16.09 5.84
C GLY A 173 0.26 16.31 7.35
N GLN A 174 -0.32 15.34 8.04
CA GLN A 174 -0.37 15.30 9.50
C GLN A 174 -0.38 13.87 9.99
N THR A 175 0.01 13.67 11.25
CA THR A 175 -0.15 12.37 11.90
C THR A 175 -1.60 12.25 12.42
N ASP A 176 -2.32 11.26 11.91
CA ASP A 176 -3.61 10.89 12.47
C ASP A 176 -3.41 10.33 13.90
N THR A 177 -4.04 10.95 14.87
CA THR A 177 -3.87 10.61 16.29
C THR A 177 -4.50 9.27 16.66
N SER A 178 -5.46 8.78 15.87
CA SER A 178 -6.14 7.50 16.12
C SER A 178 -5.33 6.31 15.61
N THR A 179 -4.63 6.47 14.48
CA THR A 179 -3.91 5.40 13.79
C THR A 179 -2.38 5.55 13.87
N ASN A 180 -1.89 6.71 14.31
CA ASN A 180 -0.49 7.12 14.27
C ASN A 180 0.11 7.06 12.84
N ARG A 181 -0.74 7.19 11.81
CA ARG A 181 -0.34 7.21 10.40
C ARG A 181 -0.18 8.65 9.92
N TRP A 182 0.73 8.83 8.98
CA TRP A 182 0.82 10.06 8.22
C TRP A 182 -0.27 10.06 7.15
N ILE A 183 -1.13 11.08 7.18
CA ILE A 183 -2.27 11.26 6.27
C ILE A 183 -2.18 12.59 5.53
N PRO A 184 -2.80 12.71 4.35
CA PRO A 184 -2.83 13.97 3.61
C PRO A 184 -3.51 15.09 4.39
N LYS A 185 -3.06 16.31 4.11
CA LYS A 185 -3.67 17.55 4.57
C LYS A 185 -3.78 18.51 3.40
N ASP A 186 -4.86 19.29 3.38
CA ASP A 186 -5.10 20.26 2.32
C ASP A 186 -4.01 21.36 2.32
N PRO A 187 -3.16 21.41 1.30
CA PRO A 187 -2.10 22.41 1.24
C PRO A 187 -2.66 23.83 1.01
N THR A 188 -3.87 23.96 0.43
CA THR A 188 -4.49 25.25 0.14
C THR A 188 -4.93 26.02 1.38
N ILE A 189 -4.96 25.39 2.56
CA ILE A 189 -5.16 26.09 3.84
C ILE A 189 -4.02 27.05 4.15
N THR A 190 -2.81 26.76 3.64
CA THR A 190 -1.60 27.55 3.87
C THR A 190 -1.12 28.23 2.61
N LEU A 191 -1.31 27.60 1.45
CA LEU A 191 -0.95 28.09 0.12
C LEU A 191 -2.26 28.51 -0.56
N ASP A 192 -2.82 29.66 -0.13
CA ASP A 192 -4.18 30.07 -0.52
C ASP A 192 -4.22 31.10 -1.66
N GLU A 193 -3.04 31.62 -2.05
CA GLU A 193 -2.90 32.55 -3.17
C GLU A 193 -1.81 32.09 -4.15
N ALA A 194 -1.95 32.44 -5.43
CA ALA A 194 -0.95 32.12 -6.47
C ALA A 194 0.46 32.59 -6.11
N SER A 195 0.57 33.73 -5.42
CA SER A 195 1.83 34.30 -4.94
C SER A 195 2.57 33.39 -3.94
N ASP A 196 1.86 32.53 -3.21
CA ASP A 196 2.47 31.62 -2.24
C ASP A 196 3.28 30.51 -2.91
N PHE A 197 2.95 30.20 -4.17
CA PHE A 197 3.64 29.19 -4.95
C PHE A 197 4.91 29.73 -5.65
N GLY A 198 5.05 31.04 -5.83
CA GLY A 198 6.19 31.66 -6.54
C GLY A 198 6.13 31.43 -8.06
N ASN A 199 7.19 31.87 -8.78
CA ASN A 199 7.18 31.97 -10.25
C ASN A 199 7.10 30.62 -10.98
N ASN A 200 7.66 29.53 -10.42
CA ASN A 200 7.60 28.19 -11.02
C ASN A 200 6.69 27.23 -10.26
N GLY A 201 6.11 27.67 -9.15
CA GLY A 201 5.29 26.82 -8.30
C GLY A 201 3.98 26.42 -8.95
N PHE A 202 3.49 25.25 -8.58
CA PHE A 202 2.27 24.64 -9.11
C PHE A 202 1.66 23.65 -8.13
N TYR A 203 0.39 23.30 -8.33
CA TYR A 203 -0.30 22.23 -7.60
C TYR A 203 -1.16 21.40 -8.57
N LEU A 204 -0.77 20.13 -8.77
CA LEU A 204 -1.52 19.16 -9.55
C LEU A 204 -2.27 18.22 -8.60
N ASN A 205 -3.60 18.36 -8.51
CA ASN A 205 -4.46 17.48 -7.71
C ASN A 205 -5.09 16.34 -8.51
N PHE A 206 -4.88 16.33 -9.83
CA PHE A 206 -5.39 15.33 -10.78
C PHE A 206 -6.92 15.12 -10.75
N ALA A 207 -7.69 16.10 -10.30
CA ALA A 207 -9.13 15.97 -10.10
C ALA A 207 -9.93 16.01 -11.41
N ASP A 208 -9.46 16.77 -12.42
CA ASP A 208 -10.13 16.86 -13.73
C ASP A 208 -9.57 15.80 -14.69
N SER A 209 -10.38 14.79 -15.00
CA SER A 209 -9.98 13.71 -15.93
C SER A 209 -9.79 14.19 -17.39
N SER A 210 -10.32 15.35 -17.76
CA SER A 210 -10.15 15.94 -19.09
C SER A 210 -8.85 16.75 -19.20
N ALA A 211 -8.27 17.15 -18.06
CA ALA A 211 -7.12 18.03 -17.97
C ALA A 211 -6.24 17.68 -16.76
N LEU A 212 -5.69 16.46 -16.73
CA LEU A 212 -4.90 15.95 -15.59
C LEU A 212 -3.65 16.77 -15.26
N GLY A 213 -3.14 17.52 -16.23
CA GLY A 213 -1.99 18.41 -16.05
C GLY A 213 -2.36 19.81 -15.58
N ASP A 214 -3.62 20.11 -15.28
CA ASP A 214 -4.06 21.43 -14.85
C ASP A 214 -3.45 21.80 -13.50
N ASP A 215 -2.90 23.00 -13.44
CA ASP A 215 -2.38 23.63 -12.24
C ASP A 215 -3.46 24.42 -11.51
N ILE A 216 -3.80 23.99 -10.31
CA ILE A 216 -4.81 24.65 -9.47
C ILE A 216 -4.21 25.67 -8.48
N SER A 217 -2.92 25.96 -8.55
CA SER A 217 -2.27 26.98 -7.69
C SER A 217 -2.70 28.41 -7.99
N GLY A 218 -3.29 28.62 -9.17
CA GLY A 218 -3.63 29.94 -9.70
C GLY A 218 -2.54 30.58 -10.60
N ASN A 219 -1.38 29.95 -10.73
CA ASN A 219 -0.31 30.40 -11.62
C ASN A 219 -0.56 30.04 -13.09
N ASN A 220 -1.49 29.12 -13.39
CA ASN A 220 -1.73 28.53 -14.70
C ASN A 220 -0.49 27.83 -15.27
N HIS A 221 0.23 27.12 -14.45
CA HIS A 221 1.41 26.36 -14.80
C HIS A 221 1.08 24.92 -15.21
N ASP A 222 0.19 24.80 -16.20
CA ASP A 222 -0.30 23.54 -16.69
C ASP A 222 0.80 22.68 -17.31
N PHE A 223 0.74 21.39 -17.06
CA PHE A 223 1.62 20.38 -17.63
C PHE A 223 0.95 19.71 -18.83
N THR A 224 1.70 19.51 -19.90
CA THR A 224 1.28 18.71 -21.05
C THR A 224 1.23 17.24 -20.64
N ASN A 225 0.09 16.59 -20.85
CA ASN A 225 -0.07 15.15 -20.68
C ASN A 225 0.45 14.44 -21.93
N ASN A 226 1.55 13.72 -21.80
CA ASN A 226 2.19 12.99 -22.90
C ASN A 226 1.83 11.50 -22.79
N ASN A 227 1.43 10.91 -23.94
CA ASN A 227 1.09 9.49 -24.08
C ASN A 227 -0.07 9.01 -23.18
N THR A 228 -0.89 9.95 -22.70
CA THR A 228 -2.19 9.69 -22.06
C THR A 228 -2.12 9.06 -20.67
N VAL A 229 -1.39 9.70 -19.75
CA VAL A 229 -1.56 9.45 -18.29
C VAL A 229 -3.04 9.49 -17.96
N THR A 230 -3.53 8.53 -17.20
CA THR A 230 -4.96 8.38 -16.88
C THR A 230 -5.27 8.72 -15.43
N GLN A 231 -6.53 9.09 -15.16
CA GLN A 231 -6.99 9.32 -13.79
C GLN A 231 -7.32 7.99 -13.09
N SER A 232 -6.97 7.90 -11.81
CA SER A 232 -7.37 6.81 -10.94
C SER A 232 -8.10 7.31 -9.70
N THR A 233 -8.94 6.44 -9.11
CA THR A 233 -9.52 6.63 -7.78
C THR A 233 -8.66 6.01 -6.68
N ASP A 234 -7.60 5.26 -7.02
CA ASP A 234 -6.59 4.85 -6.05
C ASP A 234 -5.83 6.09 -5.57
N SER A 235 -5.86 6.37 -4.29
CA SER A 235 -5.34 7.59 -3.70
C SER A 235 -4.82 7.32 -2.28
N PRO A 236 -4.05 8.25 -1.68
CA PRO A 236 -3.60 8.10 -0.29
C PRO A 236 -4.74 7.92 0.72
N THR A 237 -5.95 8.36 0.40
CA THR A 237 -7.11 8.25 1.29
C THR A 237 -8.02 7.05 0.99
N THR A 238 -7.85 6.39 -0.16
CA THR A 238 -8.64 5.21 -0.53
C THR A 238 -7.81 3.93 -0.53
N ASN A 239 -6.67 3.93 -1.19
CA ASN A 239 -5.70 2.83 -1.32
C ASN A 239 -6.31 1.47 -1.68
N PHE A 240 -6.53 1.23 -2.97
CA PHE A 240 -7.07 -0.03 -3.47
C PHE A 240 -6.07 -1.18 -3.44
N ASN A 241 -6.62 -2.40 -3.31
CA ASN A 241 -5.86 -3.63 -3.46
C ASN A 241 -5.30 -3.76 -4.89
N THR A 242 -4.01 -4.05 -4.98
CA THR A 242 -3.26 -4.32 -6.21
C THR A 242 -2.45 -5.61 -6.02
N TYR A 243 -1.79 -6.12 -7.05
CA TYR A 243 -0.84 -7.22 -6.86
C TYR A 243 0.36 -6.79 -6.00
N ASP A 244 0.80 -7.68 -5.14
CA ASP A 244 1.99 -7.47 -4.29
C ASP A 244 3.23 -8.08 -4.98
N PRO A 245 4.15 -7.26 -5.52
CA PRO A 245 5.35 -7.77 -6.19
C PRO A 245 6.34 -8.44 -5.23
N ASN A 246 6.23 -8.20 -3.93
CA ASN A 246 7.11 -8.84 -2.93
C ASN A 246 6.66 -10.27 -2.60
N GLU A 247 5.36 -10.57 -2.77
CA GLU A 247 4.76 -11.87 -2.47
C GLU A 247 4.17 -12.56 -3.70
N SER A 248 4.62 -12.18 -4.87
CA SER A 248 4.18 -12.74 -6.15
C SER A 248 5.38 -13.12 -7.01
N SER A 249 5.20 -14.06 -7.92
CA SER A 249 6.26 -14.50 -8.85
C SER A 249 6.15 -13.89 -10.24
N GLY A 250 5.12 -13.10 -10.50
CA GLY A 250 4.91 -12.38 -11.76
C GLY A 250 5.69 -11.06 -11.84
N THR A 251 5.71 -10.47 -13.02
CA THR A 251 6.05 -9.06 -13.24
C THR A 251 4.76 -8.27 -13.44
N PHE A 252 4.75 -7.00 -13.08
CA PHE A 252 3.53 -6.20 -13.07
C PHE A 252 3.69 -4.91 -13.85
N SER A 253 2.58 -4.33 -14.26
CA SER A 253 2.47 -3.02 -14.90
C SER A 253 1.18 -2.32 -14.49
N THR A 254 1.01 -1.07 -14.94
CA THR A 254 -0.21 -0.30 -14.71
C THR A 254 -0.54 -0.22 -13.22
N GLY A 255 0.43 0.24 -12.42
CA GLY A 255 0.30 0.34 -10.98
C GLY A 255 0.01 -1.00 -10.29
N ASN A 256 0.62 -2.09 -10.75
CA ASN A 256 0.42 -3.46 -10.25
C ASN A 256 -1.03 -3.98 -10.38
N THR A 257 -1.80 -3.49 -11.33
CA THR A 257 -3.13 -4.04 -11.64
C THR A 257 -3.09 -5.08 -12.75
N ILE A 258 -2.03 -5.13 -13.55
CA ILE A 258 -1.82 -6.10 -14.61
C ILE A 258 -0.60 -6.95 -14.27
N SER A 259 -0.79 -8.25 -14.13
CA SER A 259 0.29 -9.21 -14.09
C SER A 259 0.73 -9.54 -15.52
N LEU A 260 2.00 -9.28 -15.80
CA LEU A 260 2.67 -9.65 -17.02
C LEU A 260 3.42 -10.96 -16.80
N ALA A 261 3.22 -11.87 -17.65
CA ALA A 261 3.49 -13.27 -17.55
C ALA A 261 4.93 -13.74 -17.27
N GLY A 262 5.04 -14.66 -16.37
CA GLY A 262 6.04 -15.75 -16.34
C GLY A 262 5.30 -17.10 -16.37
N ASN A 263 6.01 -18.20 -16.61
CA ASN A 263 5.40 -19.52 -16.46
C ASN A 263 5.23 -19.85 -14.98
N ASN A 264 4.11 -20.48 -14.61
CA ASN A 264 3.81 -20.92 -13.26
C ASN A 264 3.79 -19.77 -12.22
N SER A 265 3.18 -18.64 -12.54
CA SER A 265 3.10 -17.50 -11.63
C SER A 265 1.92 -17.60 -10.67
N ILE A 266 2.17 -17.25 -9.41
CA ILE A 266 1.16 -17.00 -8.39
C ILE A 266 1.24 -15.51 -8.06
N ASN A 267 0.11 -14.80 -8.14
CA ASN A 267 0.00 -13.37 -7.97
C ASN A 267 -1.02 -13.07 -6.88
N ILE A 268 -0.56 -12.50 -5.80
CA ILE A 268 -1.32 -12.29 -4.57
C ILE A 268 -1.59 -10.79 -4.40
N GLY A 269 -2.78 -10.46 -3.92
CA GLY A 269 -3.16 -9.07 -3.63
C GLY A 269 -2.49 -8.51 -2.38
N THR A 270 -2.44 -7.19 -2.30
CA THR A 270 -1.77 -6.46 -1.20
C THR A 270 -2.59 -6.44 0.10
N LEU A 271 -3.93 -6.44 0.01
CA LEU A 271 -4.81 -6.20 1.16
C LEU A 271 -5.41 -7.51 1.68
N PRO A 272 -5.22 -7.84 2.97
CA PRO A 272 -5.86 -8.99 3.61
C PRO A 272 -7.32 -8.70 3.95
N LEU A 273 -8.17 -9.71 3.80
CA LEU A 273 -9.62 -9.66 4.02
C LEU A 273 -9.96 -10.42 5.30
N HIS A 274 -10.30 -9.71 6.37
CA HIS A 274 -10.57 -10.31 7.69
C HIS A 274 -12.04 -10.63 7.91
N SER A 275 -12.93 -9.68 7.66
CA SER A 275 -14.39 -9.77 7.80
C SER A 275 -15.07 -9.04 6.66
N GLY A 276 -16.40 -9.06 6.56
CA GLY A 276 -17.16 -8.34 5.55
C GLY A 276 -17.30 -9.07 4.20
N LYS A 277 -17.84 -8.36 3.21
CA LYS A 277 -18.20 -8.88 1.88
C LYS A 277 -17.46 -8.15 0.80
N TRP A 278 -16.59 -8.84 0.10
CA TRP A 278 -15.61 -8.27 -0.82
C TRP A 278 -15.78 -8.79 -2.23
N VAL A 279 -15.40 -7.98 -3.20
CA VAL A 279 -15.45 -8.37 -4.61
C VAL A 279 -14.22 -7.88 -5.36
N PHE A 280 -13.73 -8.73 -6.26
CA PHE A 280 -12.77 -8.37 -7.29
C PHE A 280 -13.08 -9.07 -8.61
N GLU A 281 -12.56 -8.55 -9.70
CA GLU A 281 -12.62 -9.12 -11.03
C GLU A 281 -11.23 -9.46 -11.55
N ALA A 282 -11.11 -10.55 -12.29
CA ALA A 282 -9.90 -10.93 -13.00
C ALA A 282 -10.21 -11.27 -14.45
N THR A 283 -9.38 -10.78 -15.37
CA THR A 283 -9.54 -11.01 -16.81
C THR A 283 -8.20 -11.41 -17.41
N GLY A 284 -8.13 -12.60 -17.99
CA GLY A 284 -6.97 -13.04 -18.78
C GLY A 284 -7.04 -12.46 -20.19
N THR A 285 -5.97 -11.78 -20.66
CA THR A 285 -5.99 -10.99 -21.91
C THR A 285 -5.13 -11.55 -23.03
N THR A 286 -4.48 -12.69 -22.86
CA THR A 286 -3.68 -13.33 -23.91
C THR A 286 -4.49 -14.27 -24.79
N ALA A 287 -3.97 -14.60 -25.97
CA ALA A 287 -4.70 -15.34 -27.01
C ALA A 287 -5.13 -16.78 -26.64
N SER A 288 -4.57 -17.36 -25.59
CA SER A 288 -4.94 -18.71 -25.13
C SER A 288 -4.73 -18.82 -23.63
N LEU A 289 -5.78 -19.14 -22.87
CA LEU A 289 -5.69 -19.44 -21.45
C LEU A 289 -5.29 -20.90 -21.25
N SER A 290 -4.20 -21.13 -20.53
CA SER A 290 -3.81 -22.47 -20.07
C SER A 290 -3.66 -22.42 -18.56
N ALA A 291 -4.52 -23.17 -17.88
CA ALA A 291 -4.56 -23.26 -16.42
C ALA A 291 -4.54 -21.87 -15.74
N HIS A 292 -5.52 -21.03 -16.08
CA HIS A 292 -5.78 -19.76 -15.42
C HIS A 292 -6.64 -19.99 -14.17
N PHE A 293 -6.16 -19.51 -13.03
CA PHE A 293 -6.85 -19.67 -11.75
C PHE A 293 -7.24 -18.30 -11.20
N VAL A 294 -8.43 -18.22 -10.62
CA VAL A 294 -8.95 -17.03 -9.92
C VAL A 294 -9.54 -17.45 -8.58
N GLY A 295 -9.13 -16.78 -7.51
CA GLY A 295 -9.65 -17.10 -6.18
C GLY A 295 -8.95 -16.34 -5.06
N VAL A 296 -8.74 -17.03 -3.94
CA VAL A 296 -8.14 -16.46 -2.74
C VAL A 296 -6.96 -17.28 -2.25
N ALA A 297 -5.95 -16.59 -1.74
CA ALA A 297 -4.74 -17.15 -1.14
C ALA A 297 -4.73 -16.88 0.37
N GLY A 298 -4.37 -17.90 1.15
CA GLY A 298 -4.05 -17.76 2.55
C GLY A 298 -2.59 -17.32 2.77
N PRO A 299 -2.21 -17.08 4.03
CA PRO A 299 -0.89 -16.53 4.37
C PRO A 299 0.29 -17.48 4.09
N LEU A 300 0.03 -18.78 3.91
CA LEU A 300 1.06 -19.78 3.61
C LEU A 300 1.17 -20.11 2.11
N MET A 301 0.50 -19.36 1.23
CA MET A 301 0.60 -19.56 -0.20
C MET A 301 2.05 -19.36 -0.65
N PRO A 302 2.66 -20.32 -1.35
CA PRO A 302 4.03 -20.18 -1.81
C PRO A 302 4.18 -19.00 -2.78
N THR A 303 5.24 -18.23 -2.62
CA THR A 303 5.57 -17.09 -3.49
C THR A 303 6.50 -17.45 -4.65
N GLY A 304 6.86 -18.72 -4.80
CA GLY A 304 7.75 -19.23 -5.84
C GLY A 304 7.03 -19.75 -7.09
N ASN A 305 7.79 -20.26 -8.05
CA ASN A 305 7.30 -20.85 -9.30
C ASN A 305 6.41 -22.09 -9.06
N GLY A 306 5.16 -21.89 -8.69
CA GLY A 306 4.23 -22.93 -8.30
C GLY A 306 2.85 -22.84 -8.95
N GLY A 307 2.70 -22.11 -10.04
CA GLY A 307 1.43 -21.92 -10.77
C GLY A 307 0.81 -23.17 -11.39
N THR A 308 1.32 -24.34 -11.05
CA THR A 308 0.65 -25.62 -11.27
C THR A 308 -0.22 -25.96 -10.07
N GLN A 309 -1.21 -26.81 -10.26
CA GLN A 309 -2.18 -27.25 -9.25
C GLN A 309 -1.57 -27.56 -7.86
N GLY A 310 -0.41 -28.22 -7.81
CA GLY A 310 0.29 -28.57 -6.56
C GLY A 310 1.00 -27.38 -5.86
N GLY A 311 1.19 -26.25 -6.53
CA GLY A 311 1.78 -25.05 -5.94
C GLY A 311 0.77 -24.12 -5.24
N LEU A 312 -0.54 -24.37 -5.40
CA LEU A 312 -1.63 -23.57 -4.80
C LEU A 312 -2.02 -24.11 -3.42
N SER A 313 -1.05 -24.36 -2.55
CA SER A 313 -1.17 -25.18 -1.34
C SER A 313 -1.83 -24.49 -0.14
N ASP A 314 -2.27 -23.25 -0.28
CA ASP A 314 -3.00 -22.51 0.77
C ASP A 314 -4.02 -21.58 0.12
N GLY A 315 -5.17 -22.09 -0.27
CA GLY A 315 -6.21 -21.27 -0.90
C GLY A 315 -7.34 -22.03 -1.58
N TYR A 316 -8.26 -21.25 -2.12
CA TYR A 316 -9.38 -21.70 -2.93
C TYR A 316 -9.25 -21.09 -4.33
N MET A 317 -8.92 -21.91 -5.30
CA MET A 317 -8.59 -21.47 -6.66
C MET A 317 -9.43 -22.20 -7.69
N LEU A 318 -10.30 -21.46 -8.38
CA LEU A 318 -11.08 -21.99 -9.49
C LEU A 318 -10.27 -21.88 -10.80
N GLN A 319 -10.11 -22.98 -11.50
CA GLN A 319 -9.40 -23.05 -12.79
C GLN A 319 -10.35 -22.79 -13.96
N ASN A 320 -9.82 -22.29 -15.07
CA ASN A 320 -10.61 -21.98 -16.26
C ASN A 320 -11.24 -23.20 -16.97
N ASP A 321 -10.83 -24.42 -16.62
CA ASP A 321 -11.44 -25.68 -17.04
C ASP A 321 -12.60 -26.15 -16.14
N ALA A 322 -13.01 -25.29 -15.20
CA ALA A 322 -14.08 -25.46 -14.24
C ALA A 322 -13.72 -26.25 -12.97
N ASN A 323 -12.51 -26.76 -12.79
CA ASN A 323 -12.11 -27.49 -11.59
C ASN A 323 -11.78 -26.54 -10.41
N LEU A 324 -12.32 -26.81 -9.22
CA LEU A 324 -11.97 -26.10 -8.00
C LEU A 324 -10.85 -26.83 -7.24
N PHE A 325 -9.77 -26.12 -6.97
CA PHE A 325 -8.66 -26.57 -6.13
C PHE A 325 -8.77 -25.95 -4.74
N ILE A 326 -8.62 -26.78 -3.71
CA ILE A 326 -8.55 -26.38 -2.30
C ILE A 326 -7.21 -26.86 -1.78
N ASP A 327 -6.39 -25.92 -1.30
CA ASP A 327 -5.05 -26.20 -0.79
C ASP A 327 -4.20 -27.05 -1.77
N GLY A 328 -4.32 -26.77 -3.06
CA GLY A 328 -3.58 -27.43 -4.15
C GLY A 328 -4.11 -28.79 -4.57
N VAL A 329 -5.21 -29.25 -3.98
CA VAL A 329 -5.86 -30.54 -4.29
C VAL A 329 -7.16 -30.31 -5.05
N ASP A 330 -7.38 -31.05 -6.13
CA ASP A 330 -8.68 -31.06 -6.81
C ASP A 330 -9.77 -31.52 -5.83
N SER A 331 -10.70 -30.62 -5.57
CA SER A 331 -11.79 -30.86 -4.60
C SER A 331 -12.89 -31.77 -5.15
N GLY A 332 -12.88 -32.05 -6.46
CA GLY A 332 -13.98 -32.72 -7.17
C GLY A 332 -15.21 -31.83 -7.41
N ALA A 333 -15.22 -30.59 -6.91
CA ALA A 333 -16.26 -29.61 -7.21
C ALA A 333 -15.94 -28.91 -8.53
N ASN A 334 -16.97 -28.73 -9.36
CA ASN A 334 -16.82 -28.13 -10.67
C ASN A 334 -17.77 -26.94 -10.85
N ALA A 335 -17.27 -25.89 -11.48
CA ALA A 335 -18.11 -24.81 -11.96
C ALA A 335 -19.02 -25.27 -13.11
N SER A 336 -20.14 -24.59 -13.28
CA SER A 336 -21.09 -24.87 -14.34
C SER A 336 -20.63 -24.40 -15.73
N ALA A 337 -19.53 -23.64 -15.79
CA ALA A 337 -18.97 -23.12 -17.03
C ALA A 337 -17.44 -22.96 -16.95
N THR A 338 -16.77 -23.21 -18.05
CA THR A 338 -15.37 -22.86 -18.34
C THR A 338 -15.27 -21.43 -18.83
N TRP A 339 -14.05 -20.86 -18.84
CA TRP A 339 -13.83 -19.54 -19.44
C TRP A 339 -12.59 -19.48 -20.32
N THR A 340 -12.58 -18.49 -21.19
CA THR A 340 -11.53 -18.22 -22.18
C THR A 340 -11.03 -16.79 -22.09
N THR A 341 -10.13 -16.41 -22.95
CA THR A 341 -9.56 -15.05 -23.06
C THR A 341 -10.67 -13.98 -23.11
N ASN A 342 -10.47 -12.89 -22.37
CA ASN A 342 -11.37 -11.75 -22.23
C ASN A 342 -12.69 -12.04 -21.50
N ASP A 343 -12.93 -13.26 -21.04
CA ASP A 343 -14.01 -13.47 -20.08
C ASP A 343 -13.64 -12.83 -18.73
N VAL A 344 -14.57 -12.07 -18.17
CA VAL A 344 -14.40 -11.47 -16.86
C VAL A 344 -14.86 -12.46 -15.79
N ILE A 345 -13.96 -12.80 -14.87
CA ILE A 345 -14.27 -13.67 -13.73
C ILE A 345 -14.34 -12.80 -12.49
N ARG A 346 -15.52 -12.64 -11.95
CA ARG A 346 -15.75 -11.97 -10.68
C ARG A 346 -15.74 -12.99 -9.54
N CYS A 347 -14.97 -12.72 -8.49
CA CYS A 347 -14.95 -13.50 -7.25
C CYS A 347 -15.56 -12.66 -6.13
N GLU A 348 -16.58 -13.15 -5.49
CA GLU A 348 -17.21 -12.57 -4.30
C GLU A 348 -16.86 -13.39 -3.07
N ILE A 349 -16.40 -12.71 -2.02
CA ILE A 349 -15.83 -13.28 -0.80
C ILE A 349 -16.67 -12.78 0.36
N ASP A 350 -17.50 -13.63 0.95
CA ASP A 350 -18.27 -13.34 2.16
C ASP A 350 -17.56 -13.98 3.36
N ARG A 351 -16.82 -13.16 4.09
CA ARG A 351 -16.05 -13.58 5.25
C ARG A 351 -16.94 -13.90 6.44
N ASP A 352 -18.07 -13.21 6.56
CA ASP A 352 -18.98 -13.33 7.69
C ASP A 352 -19.77 -14.63 7.63
N ASN A 353 -20.07 -15.11 6.41
CA ASN A 353 -20.79 -16.35 6.17
C ASN A 353 -19.90 -17.49 5.65
N HIS A 354 -18.58 -17.30 5.59
CA HIS A 354 -17.61 -18.28 5.12
C HIS A 354 -17.96 -18.86 3.73
N THR A 355 -18.26 -17.95 2.76
CA THR A 355 -18.63 -18.36 1.40
C THR A 355 -17.76 -17.70 0.35
N LEU A 356 -17.51 -18.40 -0.75
CA LEU A 356 -16.93 -17.87 -1.98
C LEU A 356 -17.85 -18.15 -3.14
N GLN A 357 -17.98 -17.19 -4.05
CA GLN A 357 -18.78 -17.32 -5.25
C GLN A 357 -18.06 -16.76 -6.46
N TRP A 358 -18.08 -17.51 -7.56
CA TRP A 358 -17.51 -17.08 -8.83
C TRP A 358 -18.60 -16.83 -9.86
N PHE A 359 -18.40 -15.80 -10.65
CA PHE A 359 -19.26 -15.41 -11.75
C PHE A 359 -18.44 -15.29 -13.03
N LYS A 360 -18.98 -15.72 -14.13
CA LYS A 360 -18.46 -15.48 -15.47
C LYS A 360 -19.38 -14.51 -16.21
N ASN A 361 -18.88 -13.37 -16.63
CA ASN A 361 -19.62 -12.38 -17.41
C ASN A 361 -21.03 -12.08 -16.80
N GLY A 362 -21.10 -11.99 -15.47
CA GLY A 362 -22.31 -11.71 -14.71
C GLY A 362 -23.14 -12.92 -14.30
N SER A 363 -22.88 -14.12 -14.84
CA SER A 363 -23.60 -15.35 -14.48
C SER A 363 -22.84 -16.12 -13.41
N SER A 364 -23.51 -16.52 -12.32
CA SER A 364 -22.93 -17.37 -11.29
C SER A 364 -22.55 -18.73 -11.87
N ILE A 365 -21.31 -19.16 -11.63
CA ILE A 365 -20.79 -20.44 -12.13
C ILE A 365 -20.45 -21.43 -11.01
N LEU A 366 -20.09 -20.93 -9.82
CA LEU A 366 -19.81 -21.77 -8.65
C LEU A 366 -20.05 -20.97 -7.37
N SER A 367 -20.61 -21.62 -6.37
CA SER A 367 -20.70 -21.11 -5.00
C SER A 367 -20.31 -22.23 -4.03
N ILE A 368 -19.48 -21.90 -3.05
CA ILE A 368 -19.08 -22.82 -1.98
C ILE A 368 -19.30 -22.20 -0.61
N THR A 369 -19.50 -23.06 0.37
CA THR A 369 -19.69 -22.72 1.79
C THR A 369 -18.62 -23.42 2.63
N ASN A 370 -18.54 -23.05 3.92
CA ASN A 370 -17.55 -23.58 4.86
C ASN A 370 -16.10 -23.30 4.43
N VAL A 371 -15.88 -22.11 3.86
CA VAL A 371 -14.54 -21.60 3.59
C VAL A 371 -13.83 -21.39 4.92
N TYR A 372 -12.61 -21.91 5.04
CA TYR A 372 -11.83 -21.79 6.28
C TYR A 372 -11.64 -20.35 6.69
N ASP A 373 -11.53 -20.11 7.98
CA ASP A 373 -11.24 -18.78 8.51
C ASP A 373 -9.73 -18.53 8.49
N LYS A 374 -9.29 -17.71 7.53
CA LYS A 374 -7.90 -17.28 7.33
C LYS A 374 -7.89 -15.83 6.83
N ASN A 375 -6.76 -15.17 6.94
CA ASN A 375 -6.53 -13.86 6.31
C ASN A 375 -6.39 -14.03 4.80
N TRP A 376 -7.52 -14.09 4.12
CA TRP A 376 -7.55 -14.26 2.68
C TRP A 376 -7.09 -13.00 1.95
N ARG A 377 -6.35 -13.19 0.87
CA ARG A 377 -6.04 -12.14 -0.11
C ARG A 377 -6.51 -12.58 -1.48
N THR A 378 -6.76 -11.64 -2.38
CA THR A 378 -7.07 -11.97 -3.77
C THR A 378 -5.90 -12.72 -4.39
N CYS A 379 -6.19 -13.69 -5.25
CA CYS A 379 -5.16 -14.45 -5.92
C CYS A 379 -5.55 -14.77 -7.37
N THR A 380 -4.58 -14.61 -8.27
CA THR A 380 -4.63 -15.17 -9.61
C THR A 380 -3.38 -15.99 -9.87
N SER A 381 -3.50 -17.04 -10.68
CA SER A 381 -2.36 -17.89 -11.03
C SER A 381 -2.52 -18.42 -12.44
N TYR A 382 -1.40 -18.79 -13.07
CA TYR A 382 -1.42 -19.42 -14.40
C TYR A 382 -0.17 -20.28 -14.64
N ALA A 383 -0.34 -21.33 -15.45
CA ALA A 383 0.74 -22.27 -15.75
C ALA A 383 1.61 -21.84 -16.96
N THR A 384 1.07 -21.06 -17.88
CA THR A 384 1.79 -20.59 -19.07
C THR A 384 1.72 -19.08 -19.20
N PHE A 385 2.60 -18.51 -20.00
CA PHE A 385 2.71 -17.07 -20.25
C PHE A 385 1.35 -16.43 -20.55
N MET A 386 0.89 -15.55 -19.66
CA MET A 386 -0.42 -14.90 -19.75
C MET A 386 -0.37 -13.53 -19.08
N ALA A 387 -1.12 -12.55 -19.61
CA ALA A 387 -1.43 -11.33 -18.87
C ALA A 387 -2.81 -11.45 -18.20
N THR A 388 -2.88 -11.06 -16.95
CA THR A 388 -4.14 -11.01 -16.17
C THR A 388 -4.31 -9.65 -15.56
N THR A 389 -5.44 -8.99 -15.87
CA THR A 389 -5.85 -7.76 -15.20
C THR A 389 -6.67 -8.10 -13.96
N MET A 390 -6.35 -7.47 -12.83
CA MET A 390 -7.14 -7.51 -11.60
C MET A 390 -7.78 -6.14 -11.37
N ASN A 391 -9.09 -6.10 -11.15
CA ASN A 391 -9.82 -4.91 -10.73
C ASN A 391 -10.43 -5.18 -9.35
N SER A 392 -9.98 -4.43 -8.35
CA SER A 392 -10.48 -4.50 -6.98
C SER A 392 -11.44 -3.35 -6.64
N GLY A 393 -11.84 -2.56 -7.65
CA GLY A 393 -12.79 -1.45 -7.54
C GLY A 393 -12.18 -0.06 -7.79
N ALA A 394 -10.87 0.04 -8.09
CA ALA A 394 -10.26 1.31 -8.50
C ALA A 394 -10.80 1.83 -9.84
N THR A 395 -11.38 0.95 -10.64
CA THR A 395 -12.21 1.28 -11.81
C THR A 395 -13.58 0.63 -11.64
N ALA A 396 -14.59 1.12 -12.38
CA ALA A 396 -15.91 0.49 -12.35
C ALA A 396 -15.81 -1.01 -12.66
N PHE A 397 -16.50 -1.83 -11.90
CA PHE A 397 -16.60 -3.25 -12.19
C PHE A 397 -17.33 -3.48 -13.51
N ALA A 398 -16.84 -4.40 -14.32
CA ALA A 398 -17.48 -4.81 -15.57
C ALA A 398 -18.80 -5.54 -15.31
N GLN A 399 -18.92 -6.16 -14.15
CA GLN A 399 -20.12 -6.87 -13.70
C GLN A 399 -20.64 -6.21 -12.42
N THR A 400 -21.95 -5.98 -12.35
CA THR A 400 -22.56 -5.45 -11.12
C THR A 400 -22.35 -6.45 -9.96
N PRO A 401 -21.68 -6.08 -8.87
CA PRO A 401 -21.56 -6.92 -7.69
C PRO A 401 -22.92 -7.27 -7.07
N THR A 402 -22.98 -8.40 -6.40
CA THR A 402 -24.14 -8.75 -5.59
C THR A 402 -24.32 -7.72 -4.47
N THR A 403 -25.57 -7.37 -4.16
CA THR A 403 -25.86 -6.35 -3.13
C THR A 403 -25.15 -6.68 -1.81
N GLY A 404 -24.43 -5.71 -1.28
CA GLY A 404 -23.66 -5.80 -0.05
C GLY A 404 -22.18 -6.17 -0.24
N PHE A 405 -21.77 -6.61 -1.44
CA PHE A 405 -20.35 -6.78 -1.75
C PHE A 405 -19.74 -5.47 -2.23
N ILE A 406 -18.58 -5.14 -1.70
CA ILE A 406 -17.90 -3.86 -1.94
C ILE A 406 -16.47 -4.05 -2.44
N ALA A 407 -15.91 -2.98 -3.01
CA ALA A 407 -14.55 -2.90 -3.50
C ALA A 407 -13.52 -3.13 -2.39
N ILE A 408 -12.40 -3.75 -2.74
CA ILE A 408 -11.29 -4.00 -1.80
C ILE A 408 -10.39 -2.78 -1.79
N SER A 409 -10.58 -1.93 -0.79
CA SER A 409 -9.74 -0.77 -0.51
C SER A 409 -9.48 -0.64 0.98
N GLN A 410 -8.43 0.07 1.33
CA GLN A 410 -8.10 0.31 2.74
C GLN A 410 -9.21 1.09 3.45
N ASP A 411 -9.85 2.03 2.78
CA ASP A 411 -10.98 2.79 3.30
C ASP A 411 -12.20 1.92 3.60
N ASN A 412 -12.53 0.99 2.72
CA ASN A 412 -13.62 0.03 2.92
C ASN A 412 -13.30 -1.05 3.98
N LEU A 413 -12.02 -1.42 4.13
CA LEU A 413 -11.57 -2.31 5.21
C LEU A 413 -11.60 -1.63 6.57
N ALA A 414 -11.55 -0.29 6.59
CA ALA A 414 -11.72 0.51 7.78
C ALA A 414 -13.16 0.38 8.29
N GLY A 415 -13.33 -0.16 9.48
CA GLY A 415 -14.66 -0.40 10.06
C GLY A 415 -15.20 -1.81 9.94
N THR A 416 -14.51 -2.72 9.22
CA THR A 416 -14.69 -4.14 9.45
C THR A 416 -14.04 -4.51 10.79
N ASP A 417 -14.66 -5.42 11.54
CA ASP A 417 -14.20 -5.80 12.87
C ASP A 417 -12.71 -6.12 12.87
N GLN A 418 -11.94 -5.32 13.59
CA GLN A 418 -10.49 -5.39 13.56
C GLN A 418 -10.02 -6.30 14.69
N PHE A 419 -9.34 -7.36 14.33
CA PHE A 419 -8.61 -8.17 15.29
C PHE A 419 -7.43 -7.36 15.87
N ILE A 420 -7.70 -6.49 16.82
CA ILE A 420 -6.64 -5.77 17.52
C ILE A 420 -6.00 -6.71 18.52
N SER A 421 -4.68 -6.76 18.52
CA SER A 421 -3.93 -7.44 19.57
C SER A 421 -4.40 -6.96 20.94
N ALA A 422 -4.86 -7.87 21.78
CA ALA A 422 -5.37 -7.53 23.10
C ALA A 422 -4.43 -7.95 24.21
N PHE A 423 -3.68 -9.02 24.01
CA PHE A 423 -2.65 -9.48 24.93
C PHE A 423 -1.43 -9.94 24.15
N SER A 424 -0.26 -9.51 24.59
CA SER A 424 1.03 -9.86 23.98
C SER A 424 2.00 -10.36 25.03
N TRP A 425 2.63 -11.48 24.74
CA TRP A 425 3.70 -12.04 25.54
C TRP A 425 4.97 -12.07 24.70
N ILE A 426 5.99 -11.30 25.11
CA ILE A 426 7.26 -11.17 24.40
C ILE A 426 8.37 -11.82 25.21
N LYS A 427 9.22 -12.60 24.57
CA LYS A 427 10.41 -13.21 25.19
C LYS A 427 11.61 -13.13 24.25
N ASN A 428 12.68 -12.52 24.72
CA ASN A 428 13.98 -12.60 24.10
C ASN A 428 14.52 -14.04 24.18
N ARG A 429 14.89 -14.61 23.04
CA ARG A 429 15.36 -16.02 22.93
C ARG A 429 16.85 -16.15 23.14
N ASP A 430 17.59 -15.07 23.00
CA ASP A 430 19.06 -15.06 23.02
C ASP A 430 19.63 -14.51 24.35
N ALA A 431 18.78 -13.89 25.19
CA ALA A 431 19.17 -13.33 26.47
C ALA A 431 18.24 -13.77 27.63
N THR A 432 18.70 -13.54 28.86
CA THR A 432 17.97 -13.89 30.10
C THR A 432 16.94 -12.85 30.52
N ASP A 433 16.47 -12.03 29.59
CA ASP A 433 15.46 -11.00 29.82
C ASP A 433 14.15 -11.58 30.37
N ALA A 434 13.35 -10.73 31.00
CA ALA A 434 12.07 -11.14 31.55
C ALA A 434 11.08 -11.58 30.49
N HIS A 435 10.07 -12.33 30.91
CA HIS A 435 8.88 -12.61 30.10
C HIS A 435 7.93 -11.42 30.18
N MET A 436 7.89 -10.62 29.14
CA MET A 436 7.16 -9.35 29.10
C MET A 436 5.71 -9.58 28.71
N LEU A 437 4.78 -9.11 29.53
CA LEU A 437 3.33 -9.23 29.34
C LEU A 437 2.70 -7.86 29.21
N PHE A 438 1.96 -7.68 28.13
CA PHE A 438 1.21 -6.46 27.82
C PHE A 438 -0.23 -6.79 27.48
N ASP A 439 -1.17 -5.95 27.90
CA ASP A 439 -2.55 -6.04 27.45
C ASP A 439 -3.17 -4.67 27.20
N ARG A 440 -4.19 -4.68 26.35
CA ARG A 440 -4.87 -3.47 25.91
C ARG A 440 -5.65 -2.78 27.02
N VAL A 441 -6.12 -3.52 28.02
CA VAL A 441 -6.93 -2.97 29.12
C VAL A 441 -6.07 -2.09 30.03
N ARG A 442 -4.86 -2.52 30.35
CA ARG A 442 -3.90 -1.75 31.14
C ARG A 442 -3.23 -0.65 30.34
N GLY A 443 -3.06 -0.85 29.04
CA GLY A 443 -2.40 0.07 28.11
C GLY A 443 -1.04 -0.43 27.63
N ALA A 444 -0.62 0.05 26.47
CA ALA A 444 0.54 -0.46 25.74
C ALA A 444 1.86 -0.35 26.52
N THR A 445 2.12 0.74 27.20
CA THR A 445 3.38 0.97 27.91
C THR A 445 3.43 0.35 29.31
N LYS A 446 2.43 -0.45 29.68
CA LYS A 446 2.28 -1.07 31.00
C LYS A 446 2.82 -2.48 30.97
N ASP A 447 4.07 -2.66 31.39
CA ASP A 447 4.67 -3.98 31.45
C ASP A 447 4.43 -4.72 32.77
N MET A 448 4.25 -6.01 32.65
CA MET A 448 4.30 -6.99 33.74
C MET A 448 5.18 -8.16 33.32
N HIS A 449 5.71 -8.85 34.31
CA HIS A 449 6.58 -10.00 34.08
C HIS A 449 5.99 -11.29 34.65
N SER A 450 5.88 -12.34 33.84
CA SER A 450 5.37 -13.62 34.35
C SER A 450 6.37 -14.39 35.22
N ASN A 451 7.64 -14.03 35.17
CA ASN A 451 8.76 -14.66 35.88
C ASN A 451 9.30 -13.80 37.03
N SER A 452 8.61 -12.75 37.42
CA SER A 452 9.02 -11.82 38.51
C SER A 452 7.82 -11.41 39.33
N ALA A 453 8.04 -11.12 40.63
CA ALA A 453 7.05 -10.53 41.53
C ALA A 453 7.07 -9.00 41.47
N THR A 454 7.75 -8.40 40.52
CA THR A 454 7.82 -6.95 40.31
C THR A 454 6.43 -6.43 39.95
N ALA A 455 6.02 -5.33 40.58
CA ALA A 455 4.77 -4.64 40.22
C ALA A 455 4.82 -4.11 38.80
N GLU A 456 3.65 -3.80 38.25
CA GLU A 456 3.53 -3.14 36.94
C GLU A 456 4.39 -1.88 36.86
N VAL A 457 5.11 -1.75 35.72
CA VAL A 457 5.95 -0.59 35.41
C VAL A 457 5.41 0.09 34.16
N THR A 458 5.53 1.41 34.10
CA THR A 458 5.28 2.16 32.86
C THR A 458 6.60 2.41 32.18
N ASN A 459 6.80 1.80 31.01
CA ASN A 459 8.00 1.94 30.20
C ASN A 459 7.62 2.22 28.73
N VAL A 460 7.78 3.46 28.30
CA VAL A 460 7.44 3.94 26.95
C VAL A 460 8.32 3.37 25.85
N ASN A 461 9.42 2.71 26.21
CA ASN A 461 10.37 2.11 25.27
C ASN A 461 10.11 0.60 25.03
N THR A 462 9.12 0.00 25.67
CA THR A 462 8.70 -1.40 25.47
C THR A 462 7.65 -1.49 24.36
N VAL A 463 6.47 -2.05 24.60
CA VAL A 463 5.34 -1.98 23.66
C VAL A 463 4.78 -0.56 23.66
N GLN A 464 4.72 0.07 22.50
CA GLN A 464 4.27 1.45 22.33
C GLN A 464 2.81 1.52 21.89
N SER A 465 2.35 0.55 21.11
CA SER A 465 0.95 0.43 20.69
C SER A 465 0.58 -1.01 20.39
N PHE A 466 -0.71 -1.34 20.56
CA PHE A 466 -1.30 -2.56 20.04
C PHE A 466 -1.78 -2.30 18.62
N LEU A 467 -1.36 -3.16 17.71
CA LEU A 467 -1.69 -3.11 16.31
C LEU A 467 -2.60 -4.28 15.96
N GLU A 468 -3.20 -4.21 14.81
CA GLU A 468 -3.84 -5.36 14.20
C GLU A 468 -2.79 -6.47 13.99
N ALA A 469 -3.07 -7.65 14.56
CA ALA A 469 -2.18 -8.82 14.54
C ALA A 469 -0.75 -8.62 15.11
N GLY A 470 -0.51 -7.59 15.90
CA GLY A 470 0.81 -7.38 16.47
C GLY A 470 0.91 -6.21 17.44
N VAL A 471 2.13 -5.83 17.72
CA VAL A 471 2.46 -4.68 18.57
C VAL A 471 3.59 -3.88 17.97
N GLN A 472 3.57 -2.58 18.17
CA GLN A 472 4.73 -1.73 17.93
C GLN A 472 5.62 -1.79 19.15
N VAL A 473 6.91 -2.12 18.97
CA VAL A 473 7.91 -2.12 20.03
C VAL A 473 8.84 -0.92 19.91
N GLY A 474 9.27 -0.39 21.05
CA GLY A 474 10.29 0.63 21.16
C GLY A 474 11.71 0.05 21.13
N ASN A 475 12.64 0.71 21.81
CA ASN A 475 14.05 0.37 21.82
C ASN A 475 14.53 -0.24 23.16
N ASP A 476 13.63 -0.70 24.01
CA ASP A 476 14.00 -1.42 25.22
C ASP A 476 14.61 -2.78 24.89
N VAL A 477 15.70 -3.12 25.56
CA VAL A 477 16.46 -4.36 25.29
C VAL A 477 15.64 -5.62 25.51
N GLN A 478 14.63 -5.60 26.36
CA GLN A 478 13.77 -6.75 26.65
C GLN A 478 12.82 -7.10 25.50
N VAL A 479 12.59 -6.17 24.57
CA VAL A 479 11.67 -6.35 23.44
C VAL A 479 12.29 -6.10 22.09
N ASN A 480 13.45 -5.42 22.00
CA ASN A 480 14.05 -5.04 20.71
C ASN A 480 15.56 -4.73 20.81
N THR A 481 16.38 -5.75 20.99
CA THR A 481 17.83 -5.64 20.88
C THR A 481 18.28 -6.01 19.46
N ALA A 482 19.20 -5.24 18.91
CA ALA A 482 19.77 -5.50 17.59
C ALA A 482 20.46 -6.87 17.52
N ASN A 483 20.17 -7.65 16.48
CA ASN A 483 20.69 -8.99 16.21
C ASN A 483 20.27 -10.08 17.21
N GLU A 484 19.25 -9.87 18.00
CA GLU A 484 18.65 -10.88 18.86
C GLU A 484 17.30 -11.35 18.33
N SER A 485 16.94 -12.58 18.66
CA SER A 485 15.69 -13.23 18.23
C SER A 485 14.66 -13.18 19.33
N TYR A 486 13.41 -12.88 18.98
CA TYR A 486 12.30 -12.80 19.91
C TYR A 486 11.21 -13.81 19.58
N ALA A 487 10.50 -14.29 20.58
CA ALA A 487 9.22 -14.98 20.43
C ALA A 487 8.11 -14.01 20.88
N LEU A 488 7.13 -13.84 20.01
CA LEU A 488 5.91 -13.08 20.30
C LEU A 488 4.73 -14.04 20.24
N TRP A 489 4.02 -14.19 21.34
CA TRP A 489 2.69 -14.80 21.38
C TRP A 489 1.69 -13.67 21.52
N ASN A 490 0.74 -13.65 20.60
CA ASN A 490 -0.22 -12.58 20.51
C ASN A 490 -1.63 -13.14 20.45
N TRP A 491 -2.49 -12.70 21.35
CA TRP A 491 -3.90 -13.03 21.36
C TRP A 491 -4.69 -11.85 20.85
N MET A 492 -5.45 -12.09 19.82
CA MET A 492 -6.42 -11.14 19.28
C MET A 492 -7.75 -11.39 19.96
N ILE A 493 -8.41 -10.34 20.37
CA ILE A 493 -9.66 -10.43 21.11
C ILE A 493 -10.72 -9.59 20.40
N GLU A 494 -11.78 -10.28 19.98
CA GLU A 494 -13.01 -9.64 19.53
C GLU A 494 -13.99 -9.64 20.71
N THR A 495 -14.48 -8.47 21.12
CA THR A 495 -15.50 -8.38 22.16
C THR A 495 -16.87 -8.50 21.54
N THR A 496 -17.47 -9.70 21.60
CA THR A 496 -18.79 -9.96 21.04
C THR A 496 -19.91 -9.98 22.09
N GLY A 497 -19.65 -9.65 23.35
CA GLY A 497 -20.68 -9.70 24.37
C GLY A 497 -20.34 -8.99 25.68
N SER A 498 -21.35 -8.74 26.49
CA SER A 498 -21.21 -8.38 27.90
C SER A 498 -20.83 -9.61 28.72
N GLY A 499 -19.81 -9.48 29.56
CA GLY A 499 -19.35 -10.55 30.43
C GLY A 499 -20.46 -11.14 31.33
N THR A 500 -20.28 -12.38 31.73
CA THR A 500 -21.16 -13.04 32.69
C THR A 500 -20.48 -13.04 34.07
N SER A 501 -21.21 -12.66 35.07
CA SER A 501 -20.71 -12.68 36.47
C SER A 501 -20.29 -14.11 36.85
N ASN A 502 -19.03 -14.27 37.27
CA ASN A 502 -18.49 -15.54 37.74
C ASN A 502 -18.40 -15.49 39.28
N THR A 503 -19.18 -16.31 39.93
CA THR A 503 -19.23 -16.44 41.40
C THR A 503 -18.62 -17.76 41.89
N ALA A 504 -17.96 -18.54 41.04
CA ALA A 504 -17.39 -19.86 41.40
C ALA A 504 -16.09 -19.77 42.20
N GLY A 505 -15.49 -18.57 42.31
CA GLY A 505 -14.26 -18.30 43.05
C GLY A 505 -14.49 -17.44 44.30
N SER A 506 -13.45 -17.25 45.11
CA SER A 506 -13.46 -16.33 46.24
C SER A 506 -13.39 -14.84 45.85
N ILE A 507 -13.11 -14.57 44.58
CA ILE A 507 -13.12 -13.23 43.98
C ILE A 507 -14.24 -13.20 42.94
N ASN A 508 -15.23 -12.36 43.16
CA ASN A 508 -16.26 -12.12 42.15
C ASN A 508 -15.66 -11.30 41.02
N THR A 509 -15.52 -11.90 39.88
CA THR A 509 -15.04 -11.25 38.64
C THR A 509 -16.16 -11.25 37.60
N GLU A 510 -16.30 -10.17 36.91
CA GLU A 510 -17.08 -10.11 35.70
C GLU A 510 -16.09 -10.44 34.54
N SER A 511 -16.21 -11.61 33.95
CA SER A 511 -15.38 -11.99 32.82
C SER A 511 -16.13 -11.73 31.53
N THR A 512 -15.54 -10.97 30.66
CA THR A 512 -15.99 -10.89 29.26
C THR A 512 -15.47 -12.12 28.55
N LEU A 513 -16.36 -12.96 28.01
CA LEU A 513 -15.97 -14.02 27.11
C LEU A 513 -15.54 -13.38 25.79
N VAL A 514 -14.37 -13.77 25.40
CA VAL A 514 -13.75 -13.41 24.17
C VAL A 514 -13.57 -14.72 23.42
N ASP A 515 -14.27 -14.87 22.31
CA ASP A 515 -14.11 -15.98 21.36
C ASP A 515 -13.04 -15.66 20.33
#